data_4b5a33c262bb2f59d6756ee60cb472e5
#
_entry.id   4b5a33c262bb2f59d6756ee60cb472e5
#
_cell.length_a   1.000
_cell.length_b   1.000
_cell.length_c   1.000
_cell.angle_alpha   90.00
_cell.angle_beta   90.00
_cell.angle_gamma   90.00
#
_symmetry.space_group_name_H-M   'P 1'
#
loop_
_entity.id
_entity.type
_entity.pdbx_description
1 polymer ?
#
loop_
_entity_poly.entity_id
_entity_poly.type
_entity_poly.pdbx_seq_one_letter_code
_entity_poly.pdbx_strand_id
1 'polypeptide(L)'
;VGSAALTMNIGMTVLQDELAEQREKPTPPQKEAIQSHPLDSQALLERVFINDHLWLDVVGQHHAPIADRVPLATQAPQDRLTRILGTIDRYAAMISPRKSRAGRSATDSVRAIVGQEVEQHDEVSYVLVRAIGLCPPGTFVRLDNGDTAIVLRRSDKANHPLVASLLDNTGNHRSQPSLYQTASGKPRIQSALARSAVSLELNHRTMVRLGLYAAQHSAGLRGLVTAPGAL
;
A
#
# COMPACT_ATOMS: atom_id res chain seq x y z
N VAL A 1 -3.34 -7.68 -16.96
CA VAL A 1 -2.68 -7.07 -15.77
C VAL A 1 -2.83 -7.95 -14.54
N GLY A 2 -4.03 -8.44 -14.22
CA GLY A 2 -4.25 -9.28 -13.03
C GLY A 2 -3.37 -10.53 -13.00
N SER A 3 -3.32 -11.28 -14.09
CA SER A 3 -2.45 -12.46 -14.22
C SER A 3 -0.97 -12.10 -14.04
N ALA A 4 -0.50 -11.02 -14.69
CA ALA A 4 0.87 -10.56 -14.55
C ALA A 4 1.20 -10.14 -13.10
N ALA A 5 0.30 -9.42 -12.42
CA ALA A 5 0.49 -9.01 -11.03
C ALA A 5 0.61 -10.20 -10.06
N LEU A 6 -0.11 -11.31 -10.34
CA LEU A 6 -0.05 -12.53 -9.52
C LEU A 6 1.22 -13.36 -9.77
N THR A 7 1.85 -13.23 -10.94
CA THR A 7 2.94 -14.10 -11.38
C THR A 7 4.28 -13.39 -11.58
N MET A 8 4.33 -12.07 -11.48
CA MET A 8 5.56 -11.28 -11.73
C MET A 8 6.73 -11.70 -10.84
N ASN A 9 6.46 -12.20 -9.65
CA ASN A 9 7.48 -12.60 -8.67
C ASN A 9 7.67 -14.13 -8.56
N ILE A 10 7.07 -14.93 -9.45
CA ILE A 10 7.14 -16.39 -9.34
C ILE A 10 8.57 -16.94 -9.41
N GLY A 11 9.46 -16.24 -10.13
CA GLY A 11 10.88 -16.57 -10.25
C GLY A 11 11.70 -16.30 -8.98
N MET A 12 11.16 -15.58 -8.00
CA MET A 12 11.90 -15.24 -6.77
C MET A 12 11.17 -15.59 -5.47
N THR A 13 10.17 -16.45 -5.49
CA THR A 13 9.35 -16.76 -4.30
C THR A 13 10.20 -17.28 -3.13
N VAL A 14 11.14 -18.20 -3.39
CA VAL A 14 12.06 -18.71 -2.37
C VAL A 14 12.96 -17.59 -1.82
N LEU A 15 13.52 -16.77 -2.70
CA LEU A 15 14.35 -15.64 -2.30
C LEU A 15 13.52 -14.59 -1.52
N GLN A 16 12.26 -14.39 -1.82
CA GLN A 16 11.40 -13.50 -1.04
C GLN A 16 11.25 -13.95 0.41
N ASP A 17 11.06 -15.25 0.62
CA ASP A 17 10.95 -15.83 1.97
C ASP A 17 12.29 -15.69 2.74
N GLU A 18 13.41 -15.97 2.08
CA GLU A 18 14.74 -15.74 2.66
C GLU A 18 14.96 -14.29 3.06
N LEU A 19 14.67 -13.35 2.14
CA LEU A 19 14.86 -11.91 2.39
C LEU A 19 13.90 -11.37 3.46
N ALA A 20 12.72 -11.96 3.63
CA ALA A 20 11.80 -11.57 4.69
C ALA A 20 12.36 -11.88 6.09
N GLU A 21 13.06 -13.04 6.22
CA GLU A 21 13.63 -13.53 7.47
C GLU A 21 15.04 -13.00 7.75
N GLN A 22 15.78 -12.59 6.72
CA GLN A 22 17.16 -12.14 6.81
C GLN A 22 17.27 -10.78 7.51
N ARG A 23 18.19 -10.64 8.46
CA ARG A 23 18.48 -9.38 9.16
C ARG A 23 19.49 -8.50 8.43
N GLU A 24 20.36 -9.11 7.66
CA GLU A 24 21.40 -8.44 6.88
C GLU A 24 20.83 -7.88 5.58
N LYS A 25 21.53 -6.90 5.01
CA LYS A 25 21.19 -6.39 3.67
C LYS A 25 21.40 -7.49 2.63
N PRO A 26 20.63 -7.47 1.51
CA PRO A 26 20.82 -8.43 0.44
C PRO A 26 22.26 -8.48 -0.05
N THR A 27 22.79 -9.68 -0.19
CA THR A 27 24.14 -9.95 -0.74
C THR A 27 24.19 -9.60 -2.24
N PRO A 28 25.40 -9.47 -2.84
CA PRO A 28 25.50 -9.24 -4.29
C PRO A 28 24.75 -10.28 -5.14
N PRO A 29 24.86 -11.61 -4.91
CA PRO A 29 24.08 -12.60 -5.65
C PRO A 29 22.55 -12.44 -5.47
N GLN A 30 22.09 -12.12 -4.26
CA GLN A 30 20.68 -11.87 -4.00
C GLN A 30 20.17 -10.61 -4.75
N LYS A 31 21.00 -9.57 -4.85
CA LYS A 31 20.65 -8.36 -5.63
C LYS A 31 20.56 -8.68 -7.12
N GLU A 32 21.45 -9.50 -7.64
CA GLU A 32 21.41 -9.97 -9.02
C GLU A 32 20.12 -10.76 -9.28
N ALA A 33 19.78 -11.72 -8.41
CA ALA A 33 18.54 -12.47 -8.50
C ALA A 33 17.29 -11.57 -8.38
N ILE A 34 17.31 -10.52 -7.56
CA ILE A 34 16.23 -9.51 -7.52
C ILE A 34 16.14 -8.74 -8.86
N GLN A 35 17.25 -8.52 -9.54
CA GLN A 35 17.23 -7.82 -10.83
C GLN A 35 16.80 -8.73 -11.99
N SER A 36 17.19 -10.01 -11.96
CA SER A 36 16.89 -10.96 -13.04
C SER A 36 15.50 -11.60 -12.93
N HIS A 37 14.86 -11.59 -11.75
CA HIS A 37 13.61 -12.33 -11.53
C HIS A 37 12.47 -12.00 -12.51
N PRO A 38 12.34 -10.82 -13.13
CA PRO A 38 11.33 -10.60 -14.13
C PRO A 38 11.47 -11.57 -15.32
N LEU A 39 12.69 -11.72 -15.82
CA LEU A 39 13.00 -12.64 -16.92
C LEU A 39 12.89 -14.11 -16.50
N ASP A 40 13.32 -14.43 -15.28
CA ASP A 40 13.18 -15.78 -14.71
C ASP A 40 11.70 -16.15 -14.56
N SER A 41 10.86 -15.20 -14.13
CA SER A 41 9.42 -15.37 -14.02
C SER A 41 8.76 -15.60 -15.39
N GLN A 42 9.17 -14.81 -16.39
CA GLN A 42 8.71 -14.98 -17.77
C GLN A 42 9.07 -16.37 -18.28
N ALA A 43 10.33 -16.78 -18.15
CA ALA A 43 10.80 -18.09 -18.59
C ALA A 43 10.05 -19.26 -17.90
N LEU A 44 9.72 -19.12 -16.61
CA LEU A 44 8.90 -20.11 -15.90
C LEU A 44 7.48 -20.21 -16.46
N LEU A 45 6.86 -19.08 -16.81
CA LEU A 45 5.52 -19.07 -17.41
C LEU A 45 5.53 -19.69 -18.79
N GLU A 46 6.53 -19.43 -19.61
CA GLU A 46 6.71 -20.07 -20.93
C GLU A 46 6.86 -21.58 -20.79
N ARG A 47 7.62 -22.06 -19.82
CA ARG A 47 7.80 -23.50 -19.55
C ARG A 47 6.51 -24.22 -19.13
N VAL A 48 5.54 -23.51 -18.56
CA VAL A 48 4.21 -24.06 -18.26
C VAL A 48 3.18 -23.74 -19.34
N PHE A 49 3.67 -23.44 -20.55
CA PHE A 49 2.87 -23.24 -21.76
C PHE A 49 1.92 -22.04 -21.73
N ILE A 50 2.26 -20.99 -20.99
CA ILE A 50 1.58 -19.70 -21.14
C ILE A 50 2.03 -19.09 -22.48
N ASN A 51 1.07 -18.78 -23.36
CA ASN A 51 1.32 -18.26 -24.70
C ASN A 51 0.75 -16.84 -24.91
N ASP A 52 0.30 -16.18 -23.85
CA ASP A 52 -0.15 -14.77 -23.90
C ASP A 52 1.07 -13.86 -23.88
N HIS A 53 1.47 -13.39 -25.05
CA HIS A 53 2.65 -12.52 -25.19
C HIS A 53 2.55 -11.24 -24.37
N LEU A 54 1.36 -10.64 -24.29
CA LEU A 54 1.16 -9.43 -23.48
C LEU A 54 1.40 -9.70 -21.99
N TRP A 55 0.93 -10.84 -21.49
CA TRP A 55 1.17 -11.26 -20.11
C TRP A 55 2.67 -11.51 -19.87
N LEU A 56 3.32 -12.27 -20.74
CA LEU A 56 4.75 -12.61 -20.66
C LEU A 56 5.62 -11.35 -20.70
N ASP A 57 5.37 -10.43 -21.64
CA ASP A 57 6.12 -9.18 -21.79
C ASP A 57 5.98 -8.29 -20.55
N VAL A 58 4.76 -8.15 -20.02
CA VAL A 58 4.52 -7.35 -18.82
C VAL A 58 5.25 -7.94 -17.60
N VAL A 59 5.29 -9.27 -17.45
CA VAL A 59 6.06 -9.94 -16.39
C VAL A 59 7.56 -9.74 -16.60
N GLY A 60 8.07 -9.97 -17.81
CA GLY A 60 9.50 -9.86 -18.10
C GLY A 60 10.06 -8.44 -17.97
N GLN A 61 9.21 -7.43 -18.11
CA GLN A 61 9.63 -6.02 -18.18
C GLN A 61 9.20 -5.15 -17.00
N HIS A 62 8.56 -5.68 -15.95
CA HIS A 62 8.02 -4.84 -14.88
C HIS A 62 9.08 -4.05 -14.08
N HIS A 63 10.37 -4.39 -14.20
CA HIS A 63 11.51 -3.62 -13.69
C HIS A 63 12.14 -2.70 -14.73
N ALA A 64 11.62 -2.66 -15.96
CA ALA A 64 12.17 -1.78 -16.99
C ALA A 64 12.14 -0.31 -16.56
N PRO A 65 13.13 0.50 -16.97
CA PRO A 65 13.13 1.93 -16.69
C PRO A 65 11.85 2.59 -17.21
N ILE A 66 11.25 3.42 -16.40
CA ILE A 66 10.04 4.14 -16.80
C ILE A 66 10.43 5.33 -17.66
N ALA A 67 9.80 5.45 -18.84
CA ALA A 67 9.87 6.65 -19.64
C ALA A 67 8.94 7.72 -19.03
N ASP A 68 9.46 8.50 -18.09
CA ASP A 68 8.69 9.37 -17.19
C ASP A 68 7.86 10.47 -17.88
N ARG A 69 8.10 10.75 -19.15
CA ARG A 69 7.50 11.91 -19.84
C ARG A 69 6.53 11.54 -20.97
N VAL A 70 6.32 10.25 -21.22
CA VAL A 70 5.43 9.82 -22.30
C VAL A 70 4.03 9.61 -21.73
N PRO A 71 2.98 10.31 -22.21
CA PRO A 71 1.62 10.12 -21.75
C PRO A 71 1.18 8.64 -21.91
N LEU A 72 0.52 8.07 -20.90
CA LEU A 72 0.06 6.67 -20.95
C LEU A 72 -0.80 6.37 -22.16
N ALA A 73 -1.64 7.33 -22.57
CA ALA A 73 -2.55 7.17 -23.69
C ALA A 73 -1.82 6.95 -25.03
N THR A 74 -0.57 7.42 -25.16
CA THR A 74 0.23 7.31 -26.38
C THR A 74 1.16 6.10 -26.40
N GLN A 75 1.31 5.40 -25.28
CA GLN A 75 2.15 4.21 -25.16
C GLN A 75 1.45 2.97 -25.72
N ALA A 76 2.25 2.01 -26.21
CA ALA A 76 1.75 0.70 -26.56
C ALA A 76 1.09 0.00 -25.33
N PRO A 77 0.11 -0.88 -25.52
CA PRO A 77 -0.58 -1.55 -24.42
C PRO A 77 0.36 -2.22 -23.42
N GLN A 78 1.41 -2.91 -23.91
CA GLN A 78 2.40 -3.58 -23.07
C GLN A 78 3.18 -2.58 -22.20
N ASP A 79 3.63 -1.46 -22.76
CA ASP A 79 4.41 -0.44 -22.03
C ASP A 79 3.59 0.23 -20.95
N ARG A 80 2.30 0.53 -21.25
CA ARG A 80 1.35 1.05 -20.25
C ARG A 80 1.17 0.09 -19.08
N LEU A 81 0.96 -1.20 -19.37
CA LEU A 81 0.73 -2.21 -18.35
C LEU A 81 1.99 -2.48 -17.53
N THR A 82 3.15 -2.52 -18.17
CA THR A 82 4.45 -2.64 -17.51
C THR A 82 4.71 -1.47 -16.58
N ARG A 83 4.47 -0.23 -17.02
CA ARG A 83 4.61 0.97 -16.21
C ARG A 83 3.66 0.97 -15.01
N ILE A 84 2.39 0.60 -15.20
CA ILE A 84 1.42 0.48 -14.11
C ILE A 84 1.89 -0.56 -13.09
N LEU A 85 2.24 -1.76 -13.56
CA LEU A 85 2.65 -2.85 -12.67
C LEU A 85 3.94 -2.52 -11.91
N GLY A 86 4.96 -2.02 -12.59
CA GLY A 86 6.23 -1.64 -11.96
C GLY A 86 6.10 -0.50 -10.94
N THR A 87 5.17 0.46 -11.15
CA THR A 87 4.89 1.51 -10.18
C THR A 87 4.22 0.94 -8.93
N ILE A 88 3.26 0.03 -9.09
CA ILE A 88 2.57 -0.64 -7.97
C ILE A 88 3.55 -1.53 -7.20
N ASP A 89 4.40 -2.29 -7.90
CA ASP A 89 5.41 -3.16 -7.29
C ASP A 89 6.40 -2.35 -6.44
N ARG A 90 6.92 -1.25 -6.95
CA ARG A 90 7.80 -0.34 -6.19
C ARG A 90 7.12 0.19 -4.93
N TYR A 91 5.85 0.59 -5.04
CA TYR A 91 5.08 1.02 -3.87
C TYR A 91 4.95 -0.10 -2.85
N ALA A 92 4.53 -1.29 -3.27
CA ALA A 92 4.38 -2.46 -2.41
C ALA A 92 5.70 -2.83 -1.72
N ALA A 93 6.82 -2.82 -2.46
CA ALA A 93 8.15 -3.08 -1.91
C ALA A 93 8.58 -2.05 -0.85
N MET A 94 8.18 -0.77 -0.99
CA MET A 94 8.51 0.27 -0.02
C MET A 94 7.74 0.14 1.30
N ILE A 95 6.46 -0.20 1.25
CA ILE A 95 5.62 -0.35 2.46
C ILE A 95 5.84 -1.69 3.16
N SER A 96 6.34 -2.71 2.45
CA SER A 96 6.56 -4.04 3.00
C SER A 96 7.77 -4.05 3.95
N PRO A 97 7.58 -4.41 5.24
CA PRO A 97 8.69 -4.56 6.17
C PRO A 97 9.47 -5.85 5.86
N ARG A 98 10.77 -5.82 6.12
CA ARG A 98 11.65 -7.00 6.15
C ARG A 98 12.42 -6.95 7.46
N LYS A 99 12.96 -8.07 7.94
CA LYS A 99 13.80 -8.06 9.17
C LYS A 99 15.05 -7.19 9.01
N SER A 100 15.56 -7.06 7.78
CA SER A 100 16.70 -6.19 7.44
C SER A 100 16.34 -4.70 7.31
N ARG A 101 15.05 -4.36 7.22
CA ARG A 101 14.60 -2.98 6.96
C ARG A 101 13.15 -2.78 7.43
N ALA A 102 12.92 -1.78 8.28
CA ALA A 102 11.57 -1.31 8.54
C ALA A 102 10.90 -0.83 7.24
N GLY A 103 9.65 -1.20 7.02
CA GLY A 103 8.84 -0.64 5.94
C GLY A 103 8.68 0.87 6.13
N ARG A 104 8.63 1.62 5.04
CA ARG A 104 8.31 3.05 5.10
C ARG A 104 6.85 3.25 5.47
N SER A 105 6.50 4.41 5.99
CA SER A 105 5.09 4.76 6.12
C SER A 105 4.44 4.83 4.73
N ALA A 106 3.13 4.59 4.64
CA ALA A 106 2.40 4.69 3.38
C ALA A 106 2.55 6.09 2.76
N THR A 107 2.50 7.14 3.58
CA THR A 107 2.67 8.54 3.14
C THR A 107 4.07 8.81 2.59
N ASP A 108 5.13 8.29 3.23
CA ASP A 108 6.50 8.47 2.74
C ASP A 108 6.75 7.66 1.46
N SER A 109 6.11 6.50 1.33
CA SER A 109 6.16 5.69 0.11
C SER A 109 5.47 6.39 -1.06
N VAL A 110 4.29 6.98 -0.81
CA VAL A 110 3.59 7.82 -1.79
C VAL A 110 4.45 9.00 -2.21
N ARG A 111 5.03 9.74 -1.27
CA ARG A 111 5.92 10.87 -1.59
C ARG A 111 7.14 10.45 -2.41
N ALA A 112 7.71 9.28 -2.10
CA ALA A 112 8.85 8.76 -2.85
C ALA A 112 8.51 8.36 -4.28
N ILE A 113 7.27 7.91 -4.55
CA ILE A 113 6.81 7.53 -5.90
C ILE A 113 6.45 8.76 -6.72
N VAL A 114 5.74 9.70 -6.10
CA VAL A 114 5.30 10.94 -6.79
C VAL A 114 6.50 11.85 -7.10
N GLY A 115 7.62 11.68 -6.40
CA GLY A 115 8.78 12.56 -6.52
C GLY A 115 8.63 13.85 -5.71
N GLN A 116 9.75 14.55 -5.49
CA GLN A 116 9.77 15.81 -4.74
C GLN A 116 9.51 17.04 -5.63
N GLU A 117 9.60 16.88 -6.94
CA GLU A 117 9.45 17.99 -7.89
C GLU A 117 8.03 18.00 -8.49
N VAL A 118 7.32 19.09 -8.26
CA VAL A 118 5.93 19.29 -8.67
C VAL A 118 5.73 19.22 -10.19
N GLU A 119 6.79 19.38 -10.98
CA GLU A 119 6.76 19.39 -12.45
C GLU A 119 6.88 17.99 -13.10
N GLN A 120 7.09 16.93 -12.32
CA GLN A 120 7.36 15.58 -12.82
C GLN A 120 6.36 14.52 -12.31
N HIS A 121 5.08 14.87 -12.22
CA HIS A 121 4.08 13.89 -11.77
C HIS A 121 3.86 12.80 -12.83
N ASP A 122 4.31 11.58 -12.51
CA ASP A 122 3.94 10.39 -13.25
C ASP A 122 2.42 10.13 -13.12
N GLU A 123 1.73 10.00 -14.26
CA GLU A 123 0.28 9.77 -14.31
C GLU A 123 -0.14 8.53 -13.50
N VAL A 124 0.65 7.46 -13.54
CA VAL A 124 0.37 6.21 -12.80
C VAL A 124 0.46 6.46 -11.31
N SER A 125 1.50 7.15 -10.85
CA SER A 125 1.71 7.50 -9.46
C SER A 125 0.57 8.36 -8.92
N TYR A 126 0.11 9.34 -9.72
CA TYR A 126 -1.03 10.18 -9.36
C TYR A 126 -2.32 9.37 -9.22
N VAL A 127 -2.62 8.51 -10.20
CA VAL A 127 -3.80 7.63 -10.16
C VAL A 127 -3.71 6.65 -9.01
N LEU A 128 -2.52 6.08 -8.74
CA LEU A 128 -2.29 5.19 -7.60
C LEU A 128 -2.63 5.89 -6.30
N VAL A 129 -2.12 7.12 -6.07
CA VAL A 129 -2.39 7.90 -4.86
C VAL A 129 -3.89 8.20 -4.73
N ARG A 130 -4.57 8.56 -5.81
CA ARG A 130 -6.03 8.74 -5.79
C ARG A 130 -6.77 7.44 -5.49
N ALA A 131 -6.26 6.31 -5.99
CA ALA A 131 -6.87 5.00 -5.80
C ALA A 131 -6.70 4.46 -4.38
N ILE A 132 -5.53 4.59 -3.77
CA ILE A 132 -5.24 4.02 -2.43
C ILE A 132 -5.37 5.05 -1.30
N GLY A 133 -5.26 6.35 -1.58
CA GLY A 133 -5.18 7.43 -0.59
C GLY A 133 -3.79 7.56 0.04
N LEU A 134 -3.58 8.61 0.81
CA LEU A 134 -2.32 8.83 1.55
C LEU A 134 -2.15 7.84 2.71
N CYS A 135 -3.26 7.35 3.25
CA CYS A 135 -3.29 6.40 4.36
C CYS A 135 -4.22 5.24 4.00
N PRO A 136 -3.76 4.22 3.25
CA PRO A 136 -4.58 3.07 2.87
C PRO A 136 -4.98 2.22 4.10
N PRO A 137 -6.00 1.37 3.98
CA PRO A 137 -6.36 0.42 5.03
C PRO A 137 -5.15 -0.39 5.52
N GLY A 138 -5.05 -0.58 6.83
CA GLY A 138 -3.90 -1.22 7.49
C GLY A 138 -2.78 -0.24 7.89
N THR A 139 -2.83 1.03 7.46
CA THR A 139 -1.87 2.05 7.88
C THR A 139 -2.13 2.48 9.33
N PHE A 140 -1.08 2.50 10.16
CA PHE A 140 -1.15 3.16 11.45
C PHE A 140 -1.01 4.67 11.29
N VAL A 141 -1.79 5.41 12.08
CA VAL A 141 -1.81 6.87 12.04
C VAL A 141 -1.80 7.45 13.44
N ARG A 142 -1.18 8.62 13.59
CA ARG A 142 -1.31 9.49 14.75
C ARG A 142 -2.48 10.44 14.51
N LEU A 143 -3.37 10.54 15.47
CA LEU A 143 -4.47 11.48 15.44
C LEU A 143 -4.08 12.78 16.20
N ASP A 144 -4.76 13.88 15.91
CA ASP A 144 -4.51 15.19 16.53
C ASP A 144 -4.90 15.27 18.01
N ASN A 145 -5.66 14.29 18.50
CA ASN A 145 -5.93 14.09 19.93
C ASN A 145 -4.84 13.24 20.64
N GLY A 146 -3.77 12.86 19.94
CA GLY A 146 -2.67 12.07 20.46
C GLY A 146 -2.87 10.54 20.38
N ASP A 147 -4.03 10.05 19.98
CA ASP A 147 -4.28 8.63 19.85
C ASP A 147 -3.48 7.99 18.71
N THR A 148 -3.15 6.69 18.88
CA THR A 148 -2.66 5.86 17.77
C THR A 148 -3.83 5.02 17.25
N ALA A 149 -4.10 5.17 15.97
CA ALA A 149 -5.20 4.49 15.30
C ALA A 149 -4.72 3.70 14.08
N ILE A 150 -5.57 2.78 13.61
CA ILE A 150 -5.37 2.07 12.35
C ILE A 150 -6.47 2.45 11.37
N VAL A 151 -6.11 2.63 10.12
CA VAL A 151 -7.06 2.86 9.03
C VAL A 151 -7.76 1.54 8.71
N LEU A 152 -9.09 1.54 8.79
CA LEU A 152 -9.92 0.35 8.52
C LEU A 152 -10.49 0.38 7.10
N ARG A 153 -10.96 1.53 6.66
CA ARG A 153 -11.66 1.67 5.38
C ARG A 153 -11.51 3.08 4.84
N ARG A 154 -11.40 3.18 3.52
CA ARG A 154 -11.51 4.47 2.81
C ARG A 154 -12.91 5.06 2.98
N SER A 155 -13.01 6.37 2.87
CA SER A 155 -14.27 7.07 2.68
C SER A 155 -14.35 7.70 1.29
N ASP A 156 -15.46 8.32 0.97
CA ASP A 156 -15.65 9.06 -0.28
C ASP A 156 -14.64 10.22 -0.43
N LYS A 157 -14.15 10.74 0.71
CA LYS A 157 -13.05 11.72 0.74
C LYS A 157 -11.72 11.00 0.96
N ALA A 158 -10.88 10.95 -0.07
CA ALA A 158 -9.65 10.14 -0.12
C ALA A 158 -8.73 10.26 1.10
N ASN A 159 -8.63 11.44 1.72
CA ASN A 159 -7.73 11.70 2.85
C ASN A 159 -8.42 11.65 4.22
N HIS A 160 -9.66 11.19 4.27
CA HIS A 160 -10.46 11.14 5.50
C HIS A 160 -11.03 9.74 5.75
N PRO A 161 -10.19 8.72 5.94
CA PRO A 161 -10.63 7.34 6.11
C PRO A 161 -11.38 7.13 7.43
N LEU A 162 -12.07 5.99 7.54
CA LEU A 162 -12.53 5.45 8.82
C LEU A 162 -11.35 4.82 9.54
N VAL A 163 -11.14 5.22 10.78
CA VAL A 163 -10.04 4.71 11.62
C VAL A 163 -10.58 4.12 12.94
N ALA A 164 -9.84 3.16 13.50
CA ALA A 164 -10.05 2.66 14.87
C ALA A 164 -8.88 3.12 15.73
N SER A 165 -9.15 3.92 16.77
CA SER A 165 -8.17 4.24 17.80
C SER A 165 -7.96 3.02 18.69
N LEU A 166 -6.71 2.58 18.80
CA LEU A 166 -6.29 1.38 19.53
C LEU A 166 -5.49 1.71 20.77
N LEU A 167 -4.69 2.78 20.72
CA LEU A 167 -3.95 3.30 21.87
C LEU A 167 -4.39 4.73 22.12
N ASP A 168 -4.53 5.07 23.39
CA ASP A 168 -4.81 6.44 23.80
C ASP A 168 -3.56 7.34 23.66
N ASN A 169 -3.69 8.61 24.00
CA ASN A 169 -2.61 9.61 23.94
C ASN A 169 -1.46 9.32 24.91
N THR A 170 -1.64 8.46 25.90
CA THR A 170 -0.60 7.99 26.83
C THR A 170 0.07 6.70 26.38
N GLY A 171 -0.41 6.09 25.28
CA GLY A 171 0.09 4.83 24.74
C GLY A 171 -0.55 3.57 25.35
N ASN A 172 -1.57 3.72 26.17
CA ASN A 172 -2.28 2.59 26.76
C ASN A 172 -3.27 1.99 25.76
N HIS A 173 -3.42 0.67 25.83
CA HIS A 173 -4.39 -0.06 25.02
C HIS A 173 -5.82 0.32 25.41
N ARG A 174 -6.65 0.62 24.41
CA ARG A 174 -8.09 0.75 24.62
C ARG A 174 -8.74 -0.63 24.71
N SER A 175 -9.53 -0.84 25.76
CA SER A 175 -10.31 -2.08 25.93
C SER A 175 -11.30 -2.29 24.79
N GLN A 176 -11.86 -1.19 24.28
CA GLN A 176 -12.68 -1.16 23.07
C GLN A 176 -12.13 -0.11 22.11
N PRO A 177 -11.95 -0.45 20.81
CA PRO A 177 -11.52 0.52 19.81
C PRO A 177 -12.56 1.63 19.64
N SER A 178 -12.12 2.88 19.61
CA SER A 178 -12.99 4.01 19.26
C SER A 178 -12.94 4.25 17.75
N LEU A 179 -14.10 4.24 17.10
CA LEU A 179 -14.22 4.46 15.67
C LEU A 179 -14.37 5.94 15.37
N TYR A 180 -13.57 6.45 14.46
CA TYR A 180 -13.64 7.85 14.00
C TYR A 180 -13.75 7.91 12.49
N GLN A 181 -14.78 8.61 12.01
CA GLN A 181 -14.89 9.03 10.64
C GLN A 181 -14.17 10.39 10.49
N THR A 182 -12.92 10.37 10.04
CA THR A 182 -12.09 11.58 10.00
C THR A 182 -12.60 12.65 9.02
N ALA A 183 -13.59 12.32 8.19
CA ALA A 183 -14.31 13.29 7.33
C ALA A 183 -15.26 14.22 8.11
N SER A 184 -15.70 13.82 9.29
CA SER A 184 -16.68 14.58 10.11
C SER A 184 -16.04 15.61 11.06
N GLY A 185 -14.74 15.86 10.93
CA GLY A 185 -14.06 16.95 11.63
C GLY A 185 -12.92 16.50 12.55
N LYS A 186 -13.20 16.13 13.79
CA LYS A 186 -12.18 15.70 14.77
C LYS A 186 -12.49 14.30 15.29
N PRO A 187 -11.47 13.48 15.61
CA PRO A 187 -10.05 13.77 15.42
C PRO A 187 -9.60 13.66 13.95
N ARG A 188 -8.54 14.40 13.59
CA ARG A 188 -7.91 14.37 12.26
C ARG A 188 -6.65 13.54 12.29
N ILE A 189 -6.28 13.00 11.12
CA ILE A 189 -4.97 12.36 10.95
C ILE A 189 -3.89 13.44 10.94
N GLN A 190 -2.96 13.36 11.88
CA GLN A 190 -1.80 14.22 11.96
C GLN A 190 -0.65 13.69 11.10
N SER A 191 -0.38 12.39 11.19
CA SER A 191 0.68 11.72 10.43
C SER A 191 0.42 10.23 10.26
N ALA A 192 0.97 9.64 9.20
CA ALA A 192 1.10 8.19 9.10
C ALA A 192 2.31 7.72 9.90
N LEU A 193 2.19 6.56 10.52
CA LEU A 193 3.24 5.93 11.30
C LEU A 193 3.82 4.74 10.54
N ALA A 194 5.13 4.57 10.59
CA ALA A 194 5.75 3.33 10.16
C ALA A 194 5.33 2.18 11.08
N ARG A 195 5.20 0.97 10.55
CA ARG A 195 4.81 -0.20 11.35
C ARG A 195 5.74 -0.42 12.56
N SER A 196 7.04 -0.16 12.38
CA SER A 196 8.06 -0.29 13.43
C SER A 196 7.93 0.75 14.56
N ALA A 197 7.21 1.84 14.33
CA ALA A 197 6.98 2.86 15.34
C ALA A 197 5.80 2.53 16.28
N VAL A 198 5.10 1.41 16.04
CA VAL A 198 3.94 0.99 16.81
C VAL A 198 4.22 -0.37 17.43
N SER A 199 4.21 -0.43 18.76
CA SER A 199 4.46 -1.66 19.54
C SER A 199 3.31 -2.67 19.50
N LEU A 200 2.15 -2.28 18.96
CA LEU A 200 0.97 -3.13 18.88
C LEU A 200 1.08 -4.12 17.72
N GLU A 201 1.04 -5.41 17.99
CA GLU A 201 0.92 -6.44 16.97
C GLU A 201 -0.54 -6.67 16.59
N LEU A 202 -0.84 -6.45 15.32
CA LEU A 202 -2.14 -6.77 14.73
C LEU A 202 -1.98 -7.92 13.73
N ASN A 203 -2.47 -9.09 14.09
CA ASN A 203 -2.56 -10.21 13.17
C ASN A 203 -3.82 -10.10 12.30
N HIS A 204 -3.88 -10.92 11.25
CA HIS A 204 -5.02 -10.95 10.32
C HIS A 204 -6.38 -11.12 11.04
N ARG A 205 -6.47 -12.01 12.03
CA ARG A 205 -7.70 -12.25 12.79
C ARG A 205 -8.18 -10.98 13.51
N THR A 206 -7.26 -10.22 14.11
CA THR A 206 -7.58 -8.94 14.76
C THR A 206 -8.06 -7.91 13.75
N MET A 207 -7.43 -7.84 12.56
CA MET A 207 -7.88 -6.93 11.50
C MET A 207 -9.29 -7.28 11.00
N VAL A 208 -9.61 -8.56 10.83
CA VAL A 208 -10.96 -9.00 10.45
C VAL A 208 -11.97 -8.61 11.54
N ARG A 209 -11.66 -8.82 12.82
CA ARG A 209 -12.53 -8.43 13.95
C ARG A 209 -12.78 -6.92 13.98
N LEU A 210 -11.75 -6.11 13.77
CA LEU A 210 -11.88 -4.65 13.69
C LEU A 210 -12.76 -4.23 12.50
N GLY A 211 -12.62 -4.90 11.35
CA GLY A 211 -13.46 -4.66 10.18
C GLY A 211 -14.93 -4.99 10.44
N LEU A 212 -15.21 -6.13 11.08
CA LEU A 212 -16.57 -6.52 11.48
C LEU A 212 -17.15 -5.55 12.53
N TYR A 213 -16.38 -5.19 13.54
CA TYR A 213 -16.76 -4.20 14.53
C TYR A 213 -17.12 -2.86 13.88
N ALA A 214 -16.30 -2.39 12.96
CA ALA A 214 -16.56 -1.17 12.21
C ALA A 214 -17.83 -1.27 11.33
N ALA A 215 -18.08 -2.42 10.70
CA ALA A 215 -19.28 -2.64 9.90
C ALA A 215 -20.56 -2.55 10.75
N GLN A 216 -20.54 -3.11 11.95
CA GLN A 216 -21.68 -3.10 12.89
C GLN A 216 -21.94 -1.70 13.46
N HIS A 217 -20.90 -0.92 13.74
CA HIS A 217 -21.02 0.37 14.44
C HIS A 217 -21.02 1.58 13.50
N SER A 218 -20.60 1.43 12.25
CA SER A 218 -20.54 2.54 11.27
C SER A 218 -21.93 3.01 10.80
N ALA A 219 -22.98 2.22 10.96
CA ALA A 219 -24.35 2.64 10.67
C ALA A 219 -24.82 3.78 11.60
N GLY A 220 -24.41 3.74 12.88
CA GLY A 220 -24.67 4.81 13.86
C GLY A 220 -23.89 6.10 13.57
N LEU A 221 -22.70 6.01 12.97
CA LEU A 221 -21.88 7.16 12.59
C LEU A 221 -22.46 7.94 11.39
N ARG A 222 -23.22 7.27 10.50
CA ARG A 222 -23.95 7.93 9.41
C ARG A 222 -25.17 8.73 9.88
N GLY A 223 -25.80 8.32 10.97
CA GLY A 223 -26.95 9.00 11.56
C GLY A 223 -26.62 10.32 12.28
N LEU A 224 -25.37 10.49 12.73
CA LEU A 224 -24.91 11.71 13.41
C LEU A 224 -24.52 12.86 12.44
N VAL A 225 -24.41 12.57 11.15
CA VAL A 225 -24.00 13.56 10.12
C VAL A 225 -25.22 14.19 9.42
N THR A 226 -26.43 13.71 9.65
CA THR A 226 -27.67 14.19 9.02
C THR A 226 -28.68 14.75 10.02
N ALA A 227 -28.26 15.60 10.93
CA ALA A 227 -29.15 16.54 11.58
C ALA A 227 -28.85 17.94 11.01
N PRO A 228 -29.60 18.44 9.99
CA PRO A 228 -29.59 19.86 9.70
C PRO A 228 -30.30 20.56 10.85
N GLY A 229 -29.73 21.68 11.28
CA GLY A 229 -30.20 22.48 12.38
C GLY A 229 -31.71 22.71 12.37
N ALA A 230 -32.28 22.60 13.52
CA ALA A 230 -33.53 23.22 13.88
C ALA A 230 -33.22 24.39 14.80
N LEU A 231 -33.50 25.60 14.26
CA LEU A 231 -33.67 26.92 14.88
C LEU A 231 -32.42 27.61 15.40
#